data_01976526202372a43ccf5e5ee3480d1a
#
_entry.id   01976526202372a43ccf5e5ee3480d1a
#
_cell.length_a   1.000
_cell.length_b   1.000
_cell.length_c   1.000
_cell.angle_alpha   90.00
_cell.angle_beta   90.00
_cell.angle_gamma   90.00
#
_symmetry.space_group_name_H-M   'P 1'
#
loop_
_entity.id
_entity.type
_entity.pdbx_description
1 polymer ?
#
loop_
_entity_poly.entity_id
_entity_poly.type
_entity_poly.pdbx_seq_one_letter_code
_entity_poly.pdbx_strand_id
1 'polypeptide(L)'
;MYIDDCIIGTKKLFLSNSSDVYNIGSEEQVSINQMIEVILEIAGIRLKKNYLLEKPLGVRGRSSDNSLIREKIQWDTSINLKTGLEKTYKWIFDQINSGINHKKFTNKY
;
A
#
# COMPACT_ATOMS: atom_id res chain seq x y z
N MET A 1 1.39 -3.06 1.11
CA MET A 1 1.99 -3.78 -0.06
C MET A 1 1.87 -2.90 -1.29
N TYR A 2 2.92 -2.79 -2.09
CA TYR A 2 2.92 -2.05 -3.36
C TYR A 2 2.27 -2.88 -4.47
N ILE A 3 1.70 -2.20 -5.47
CA ILE A 3 0.90 -2.87 -6.51
C ILE A 3 1.68 -3.89 -7.34
N ASP A 4 2.96 -3.63 -7.62
CA ASP A 4 3.78 -4.55 -8.42
C ASP A 4 3.96 -5.89 -7.70
N ASP A 5 4.20 -5.87 -6.38
CA ASP A 5 4.29 -7.10 -5.57
C ASP A 5 2.96 -7.87 -5.61
N CYS A 6 1.83 -7.17 -5.52
CA CYS A 6 0.50 -7.77 -5.61
C CYS A 6 0.30 -8.49 -6.96
N ILE A 7 0.63 -7.83 -8.05
CA ILE A 7 0.48 -8.36 -9.41
C ILE A 7 1.39 -9.59 -9.60
N ILE A 8 2.66 -9.49 -9.16
CA ILE A 8 3.62 -10.58 -9.27
C ILE A 8 3.17 -11.80 -8.45
N GLY A 9 2.72 -11.59 -7.20
CA GLY A 9 2.21 -12.65 -6.34
C GLY A 9 0.98 -13.32 -6.93
N THR A 10 0.02 -12.56 -7.39
CA THR A 10 -1.19 -13.07 -8.03
C THR A 10 -0.86 -13.88 -9.30
N LYS A 11 0.04 -13.37 -10.15
CA LYS A 11 0.49 -14.08 -11.35
C LYS A 11 1.18 -15.39 -11.01
N LYS A 12 2.07 -15.42 -10.01
CA LYS A 12 2.73 -16.65 -9.57
C LYS A 12 1.72 -17.68 -9.06
N LEU A 13 0.75 -17.26 -8.26
CA LEU A 13 -0.33 -18.15 -7.80
C LEU A 13 -1.14 -18.71 -8.95
N PHE A 14 -1.56 -17.89 -9.88
CA PHE A 14 -2.31 -18.31 -11.05
C PHE A 14 -1.56 -19.37 -11.89
N LEU A 15 -0.23 -19.25 -11.98
CA LEU A 15 0.61 -20.17 -12.75
C LEU A 15 1.05 -21.41 -11.96
N SER A 16 0.84 -21.46 -10.65
CA SER A 16 1.34 -22.55 -9.79
C SER A 16 0.52 -23.84 -9.84
N ASN A 17 -0.69 -23.81 -10.42
CA ASN A 17 -1.66 -24.90 -10.36
C ASN A 17 -2.01 -25.37 -8.91
N SER A 18 -1.71 -24.57 -7.89
CA SER A 18 -2.07 -24.88 -6.51
C SER A 18 -3.55 -24.63 -6.26
N SER A 19 -4.19 -25.53 -5.51
CA SER A 19 -5.58 -25.39 -5.04
C SER A 19 -5.67 -24.84 -3.61
N ASP A 20 -4.55 -24.54 -2.96
CA ASP A 20 -4.52 -24.01 -1.60
C ASP A 20 -4.95 -22.54 -1.55
N VAL A 21 -5.35 -22.09 -0.36
CA VAL A 21 -5.68 -20.69 -0.10
C VAL A 21 -4.47 -19.98 0.47
N TYR A 22 -4.08 -18.88 -0.14
CA TYR A 22 -2.90 -18.10 0.23
C TYR A 22 -3.26 -16.68 0.62
N ASN A 23 -2.55 -16.14 1.61
CA ASN A 23 -2.52 -14.70 1.86
C ASN A 23 -1.53 -14.04 0.90
N ILE A 24 -1.96 -12.94 0.28
CA ILE A 24 -1.08 -12.02 -0.46
C ILE A 24 -1.13 -10.66 0.22
N GLY A 25 -0.07 -10.29 0.91
CA GLY A 25 -0.04 -9.04 1.66
C GLY A 25 1.38 -8.66 2.05
N SER A 26 1.49 -7.67 2.94
CA SER A 26 2.75 -7.29 3.58
C SER A 26 2.70 -7.67 5.06
N GLU A 27 3.80 -8.21 5.57
CA GLU A 27 4.01 -8.43 7.00
C GLU A 27 4.39 -7.12 7.71
N GLU A 28 4.78 -6.09 6.96
CA GLU A 28 5.13 -4.77 7.48
C GLU A 28 3.88 -4.10 8.08
N GLN A 29 3.96 -3.76 9.36
CA GLN A 29 2.90 -3.11 10.09
C GLN A 29 3.37 -1.76 10.63
N VAL A 30 2.67 -0.69 10.27
CA VAL A 30 2.95 0.67 10.73
C VAL A 30 1.65 1.35 11.18
N SER A 31 1.77 2.27 12.14
CA SER A 31 0.64 3.11 12.53
C SER A 31 0.33 4.14 11.42
N ILE A 32 -0.91 4.64 11.41
CA ILE A 32 -1.30 5.74 10.50
C ILE A 32 -0.41 6.96 10.71
N ASN A 33 -0.03 7.26 11.96
CA ASN A 33 0.88 8.36 12.24
C ASN A 33 2.26 8.17 11.61
N GLN A 34 2.83 6.97 11.70
CA GLN A 34 4.11 6.64 11.03
C GLN A 34 3.99 6.76 9.51
N MET A 35 2.91 6.26 8.93
CA MET A 35 2.67 6.41 7.49
C MET A 35 2.59 7.88 7.06
N ILE A 36 1.89 8.72 7.84
CA ILE A 36 1.81 10.17 7.58
C ILE A 36 3.20 10.82 7.65
N GLU A 37 4.04 10.47 8.64
CA GLU A 37 5.40 11.02 8.73
C GLU A 37 6.23 10.67 7.49
N VAL A 38 6.15 9.42 7.03
CA VAL A 38 6.84 8.99 5.80
C VAL A 38 6.36 9.80 4.59
N ILE A 39 5.07 10.05 4.47
CA ILE A 39 4.51 10.84 3.35
C ILE A 39 4.99 12.30 3.44
N LEU A 40 5.00 12.90 4.64
CA LEU A 40 5.47 14.27 4.83
C LEU A 40 6.96 14.41 4.51
N GLU A 41 7.77 13.40 4.88
CA GLU A 41 9.19 13.33 4.54
C GLU A 41 9.38 13.27 3.01
N ILE A 42 8.64 12.40 2.31
CA ILE A 42 8.68 12.28 0.85
C ILE A 42 8.28 13.59 0.17
N ALA A 43 7.25 14.25 0.68
CA ALA A 43 6.75 15.52 0.16
C ALA A 43 7.66 16.71 0.47
N GLY A 44 8.60 16.58 1.43
CA GLY A 44 9.45 17.66 1.88
C GLY A 44 8.70 18.79 2.59
N ILE A 45 7.55 18.49 3.20
CA ILE A 45 6.69 19.48 3.86
C ILE A 45 6.43 19.14 5.32
N ARG A 46 6.05 20.16 6.10
CA ARG A 46 5.64 20.00 7.50
C ARG A 46 4.21 20.47 7.66
N LEU A 47 3.33 19.58 8.13
CA LEU A 47 1.92 19.87 8.38
C LEU A 47 1.55 19.50 9.81
N LYS A 48 0.61 20.25 10.40
CA LYS A 48 0.01 19.91 11.68
C LYS A 48 -1.06 18.85 11.47
N LYS A 49 -0.99 17.77 12.25
CA LYS A 49 -2.02 16.73 12.25
C LYS A 49 -3.25 17.24 13.03
N ASN A 50 -4.43 16.99 12.50
CA ASN A 50 -5.71 17.23 13.18
C ASN A 50 -6.39 15.88 13.43
N TYR A 51 -6.66 15.57 14.70
CA TYR A 51 -7.27 14.30 15.10
C TYR A 51 -8.78 14.51 15.34
N LEU A 52 -9.60 13.82 14.57
CA LEU A 52 -11.07 13.83 14.70
C LEU A 52 -11.49 12.59 15.51
N LEU A 53 -11.41 12.68 16.84
CA LEU A 53 -11.59 11.55 17.75
C LEU A 53 -13.03 11.02 17.79
N GLU A 54 -14.01 11.82 17.38
CA GLU A 54 -15.42 11.44 17.29
C GLU A 54 -15.78 10.63 16.04
N LYS A 55 -14.86 10.48 15.11
CA LYS A 55 -15.10 9.70 13.88
C LYS A 55 -14.95 8.21 14.12
N PRO A 56 -15.68 7.37 13.36
CA PRO A 56 -15.56 5.92 13.46
C PRO A 56 -14.12 5.45 13.28
N LEU A 57 -13.68 4.57 14.15
CA LEU A 57 -12.37 3.92 14.06
C LEU A 57 -12.48 2.65 13.21
N GLY A 58 -11.50 2.44 12.35
CA GLY A 58 -11.31 1.18 11.65
C GLY A 58 -10.68 0.09 12.53
N VAL A 59 -10.21 -0.99 11.93
CA VAL A 59 -9.47 -2.05 12.63
C VAL A 59 -8.15 -1.50 13.19
N ARG A 60 -7.76 -2.00 14.37
CA ARG A 60 -6.56 -1.52 15.08
C ARG A 60 -5.25 -1.86 14.36
N GLY A 61 -5.24 -2.92 13.58
CA GLY A 61 -4.08 -3.32 12.80
C GLY A 61 -4.40 -4.51 11.91
N ARG A 62 -3.69 -4.61 10.81
CA ARG A 62 -3.70 -5.78 9.92
C ARG A 62 -2.30 -5.97 9.35
N SER A 63 -1.86 -7.20 9.28
CA SER A 63 -0.69 -7.65 8.54
C SER A 63 -1.03 -8.98 7.87
N SER A 64 -0.24 -9.38 6.90
CA SER A 64 -0.36 -10.68 6.27
C SER A 64 0.57 -11.65 6.96
N ASP A 65 0.18 -12.91 7.02
CA ASP A 65 1.11 -14.02 7.25
C ASP A 65 1.44 -14.64 5.89
N ASN A 66 2.65 -14.44 5.42
CA ASN A 66 3.13 -14.90 4.12
C ASN A 66 3.89 -16.23 4.21
N SER A 67 3.88 -16.93 5.35
CA SER A 67 4.66 -18.16 5.56
C SER A 67 4.36 -19.21 4.50
N LEU A 68 3.08 -19.49 4.25
CA LEU A 68 2.67 -20.53 3.31
C LEU A 68 3.00 -20.17 1.85
N ILE A 69 2.73 -18.93 1.43
CA ILE A 69 3.03 -18.50 0.05
C ILE A 69 4.53 -18.44 -0.20
N ARG A 70 5.31 -18.06 0.81
CA ARG A 70 6.78 -18.07 0.75
C ARG A 70 7.30 -19.48 0.57
N GLU A 71 6.78 -20.42 1.35
CA GLU A 71 7.19 -21.84 1.29
C GLU A 71 6.81 -22.49 -0.05
N LYS A 72 5.56 -22.39 -0.46
CA LYS A 72 5.02 -23.15 -1.60
C LYS A 72 5.23 -22.46 -2.95
N ILE A 73 5.16 -21.14 -3.00
CA ILE A 73 5.16 -20.35 -4.23
C ILE A 73 6.47 -19.56 -4.40
N GLN A 74 7.31 -19.52 -3.38
CA GLN A 74 8.56 -18.76 -3.36
C GLN A 74 8.31 -17.29 -3.72
N TRP A 75 7.31 -16.70 -3.08
CA TRP A 75 6.97 -15.29 -3.23
C TRP A 75 6.89 -14.60 -1.87
N ASP A 76 7.37 -13.38 -1.84
CA ASP A 76 7.19 -12.42 -0.75
C ASP A 76 7.19 -11.01 -1.31
N THR A 77 6.84 -10.02 -0.49
CA THR A 77 6.94 -8.61 -0.87
C THR A 77 8.41 -8.20 -1.00
N SER A 78 8.73 -7.48 -2.06
CA SER A 78 10.08 -6.96 -2.34
C SER A 78 10.19 -5.45 -2.12
N ILE A 79 9.06 -4.74 -2.11
CA ILE A 79 8.99 -3.29 -2.01
C ILE A 79 8.44 -2.92 -0.63
N ASN A 80 9.29 -2.29 0.20
CA ASN A 80 8.89 -1.79 1.51
C ASN A 80 7.93 -0.59 1.39
N LEU A 81 7.30 -0.23 2.52
CA LEU A 81 6.29 0.83 2.57
C LEU A 81 6.83 2.17 2.05
N LYS A 82 8.03 2.59 2.48
CA LYS A 82 8.61 3.89 2.08
C LYS A 82 8.80 3.96 0.57
N THR A 83 9.45 2.98 -0.01
CA THR A 83 9.68 2.91 -1.47
C THR A 83 8.37 2.85 -2.26
N GLY A 84 7.39 2.10 -1.79
CA GLY A 84 6.05 2.05 -2.40
C GLY A 84 5.32 3.39 -2.34
N LEU A 85 5.41 4.09 -1.21
CA LEU A 85 4.85 5.42 -1.04
C LEU A 85 5.56 6.46 -1.91
N GLU A 86 6.89 6.43 -2.02
CA GLU A 86 7.66 7.32 -2.91
C GLU A 86 7.19 7.20 -4.37
N LYS A 87 7.08 5.97 -4.88
CA LYS A 87 6.60 5.71 -6.24
C LYS A 87 5.17 6.22 -6.44
N THR A 88 4.29 5.93 -5.48
CA THR A 88 2.87 6.33 -5.54
C THR A 88 2.73 7.85 -5.46
N TYR A 89 3.45 8.49 -4.53
CA TYR A 89 3.45 9.95 -4.38
C TYR A 89 3.91 10.63 -5.66
N LYS A 90 5.04 10.19 -6.23
CA LYS A 90 5.56 10.74 -7.48
C LYS A 90 4.54 10.61 -8.61
N TRP A 91 3.93 9.44 -8.76
CA TRP A 91 2.91 9.24 -9.79
C TRP A 91 1.73 10.18 -9.62
N ILE A 92 1.19 10.33 -8.40
CA ILE A 92 0.08 11.26 -8.11
C ILE A 92 0.50 12.69 -8.40
N PHE A 93 1.70 13.11 -7.96
CA PHE A 93 2.23 14.44 -8.16
C PHE A 93 2.36 14.77 -9.66
N ASP A 94 2.90 13.84 -10.45
CA ASP A 94 3.05 14.00 -11.89
C ASP A 94 1.67 14.08 -12.59
N GLN A 95 0.69 13.29 -12.17
CA GLN A 95 -0.69 13.36 -12.70
C GLN A 95 -1.35 14.71 -12.40
N ILE A 96 -1.18 15.24 -11.19
CA ILE A 96 -1.71 16.54 -10.80
C ILE A 96 -1.11 17.67 -11.64
N ASN A 97 0.22 17.65 -11.83
CA ASN A 97 0.94 18.70 -12.54
C ASN A 97 0.79 18.62 -14.07
N SER A 98 0.50 17.45 -14.62
CA SER A 98 0.28 17.26 -16.06
C SER A 98 -1.11 17.72 -16.54
N GLY A 99 -1.94 18.27 -15.67
CA GLY A 99 -3.26 18.80 -16.02
C GLY A 99 -4.30 17.73 -16.36
N ILE A 100 -4.01 16.46 -16.07
CA ILE A 100 -4.99 15.38 -16.21
C ILE A 100 -6.12 15.61 -15.22
N ASN A 101 -7.30 15.73 -15.76
CA ASN A 101 -8.53 16.20 -15.14
C ASN A 101 -8.81 15.50 -13.80
N HIS A 102 -8.62 16.20 -12.67
CA HIS A 102 -8.83 15.73 -11.28
C HIS A 102 -10.20 15.11 -11.03
N LYS A 103 -11.20 15.36 -11.88
CA LYS A 103 -12.56 14.82 -11.76
C LYS A 103 -12.64 13.30 -11.80
N LYS A 104 -11.62 12.60 -12.28
CA LYS A 104 -11.60 11.11 -12.31
C LYS A 104 -11.21 10.47 -10.99
N PHE A 105 -10.51 11.19 -10.09
CA PHE A 105 -10.06 10.65 -8.80
C PHE A 105 -10.92 11.07 -7.61
N THR A 106 -11.79 12.06 -7.81
CA THR A 106 -12.62 12.65 -6.75
C THR A 106 -14.12 12.58 -7.06
N ASN A 107 -14.57 11.58 -7.79
CA ASN A 107 -16.01 11.36 -7.89
C ASN A 107 -16.55 11.06 -6.49
N LYS A 108 -17.33 12.00 -6.00
CA LYS A 108 -18.04 11.96 -4.72
C LYS A 108 -18.76 10.62 -4.55
N TYR A 109 -18.44 9.93 -3.48
CA TYR A 109 -19.35 9.00 -2.87
C TYR A 109 -20.30 9.77 -1.96
#